data_538d641ca9cdbee3b38e4d98889f9397
#
_entry.id   538d641ca9cdbee3b38e4d98889f9397
#
_cell.length_a   1.000
_cell.length_b   1.000
_cell.length_c   1.000
_cell.angle_alpha   90.00
_cell.angle_beta   90.00
_cell.angle_gamma   90.00
#
_symmetry.space_group_name_H-M   'P 1'
#
loop_
_entity.id
_entity.type
_entity.pdbx_description
1 polymer ?
#
loop_
_entity_poly.entity_id
_entity_poly.type
_entity_poly.pdbx_seq_one_letter_code
_entity_poly.pdbx_strand_id
1 'polypeptide(L)'
;MICALLGIVLVGCVFAAAQEKGNWRASNSTAQSITGDVTLSDEKITISFSGFTIARIRSLEPGEVSAAFDVDSNAGGTGSLYRLSIPASKKFMHRNTLCGTEDTQWMATYVAAGRSLHLAFFSGQKMPVFTLDAITNSSDLCGTFSYVR
;
A
#
# COMPACT_ATOMS: atom_id res chain seq x y z
N MET A 1 8.86 -53.69 17.21
CA MET A 1 8.22 -52.45 17.69
C MET A 1 8.94 -51.29 17.05
N ILE A 2 8.35 -50.72 16.01
CA ILE A 2 8.92 -49.60 15.27
C ILE A 2 8.06 -48.38 15.61
N CYS A 3 8.62 -47.42 16.38
CA CYS A 3 8.01 -46.14 16.62
C CYS A 3 8.27 -45.21 15.44
N ALA A 4 7.24 -44.94 14.62
CA ALA A 4 7.28 -43.93 13.60
C ALA A 4 7.03 -42.57 14.25
N LEU A 5 8.06 -41.74 14.33
CA LEU A 5 7.96 -40.33 14.70
C LEU A 5 7.43 -39.53 13.49
N LEU A 6 6.16 -39.17 13.58
CA LEU A 6 5.56 -38.22 12.62
C LEU A 6 6.04 -36.81 12.96
N GLY A 7 6.98 -36.30 12.18
CA GLY A 7 7.40 -34.90 12.25
C GLY A 7 6.33 -33.98 11.65
N ILE A 8 5.65 -33.21 12.49
CA ILE A 8 4.75 -32.16 12.06
C ILE A 8 5.61 -30.98 11.61
N VAL A 9 5.69 -30.77 10.30
CA VAL A 9 6.28 -29.55 9.73
C VAL A 9 5.23 -28.46 9.86
N LEU A 10 5.38 -27.60 10.86
CA LEU A 10 4.65 -26.34 10.95
C LEU A 10 5.21 -25.40 9.89
N VAL A 11 4.53 -25.32 8.76
CA VAL A 11 4.77 -24.25 7.77
C VAL A 11 4.25 -22.96 8.40
N GLY A 12 5.18 -22.17 8.93
CA GLY A 12 4.86 -20.83 9.44
C GLY A 12 4.41 -19.95 8.28
N CYS A 13 3.13 -19.55 8.27
CA CYS A 13 2.65 -18.45 7.42
C CYS A 13 3.38 -17.18 7.84
N VAL A 14 4.40 -16.80 7.09
CA VAL A 14 5.04 -15.50 7.26
C VAL A 14 4.03 -14.46 6.81
N PHE A 15 3.47 -13.72 7.75
CA PHE A 15 2.49 -12.67 7.47
C PHE A 15 3.17 -11.54 6.67
N ALA A 16 2.75 -11.40 5.42
CA ALA A 16 3.22 -10.35 4.50
C ALA A 16 3.12 -8.92 5.08
N ALA A 17 2.15 -8.69 5.98
CA ALA A 17 1.92 -7.42 6.65
C ALA A 17 3.10 -6.94 7.51
N ALA A 18 3.98 -7.82 8.00
CA ALA A 18 5.13 -7.44 8.82
C ALA A 18 6.17 -6.61 8.07
N GLN A 19 6.27 -6.73 6.74
CA GLN A 19 7.23 -6.01 5.91
C GLN A 19 6.83 -4.56 5.65
N GLU A 20 5.55 -4.23 5.70
CA GLU A 20 5.04 -2.89 5.47
C GLU A 20 5.20 -1.97 6.67
N LYS A 21 5.29 -2.52 7.87
CA LYS A 21 5.38 -1.75 9.12
C LYS A 21 6.68 -0.99 9.26
N GLY A 22 6.60 0.16 9.87
CA GLY A 22 7.74 0.98 10.23
C GLY A 22 7.74 2.34 9.58
N ASN A 23 8.89 2.98 9.65
CA ASN A 23 9.11 4.33 9.12
C ASN A 23 9.68 4.24 7.72
N TRP A 24 9.12 5.03 6.82
CA TRP A 24 9.48 5.05 5.42
C TRP A 24 9.78 6.47 4.98
N ARG A 25 10.90 6.65 4.29
CA ARG A 25 11.37 7.93 3.78
C ARG A 25 10.91 8.15 2.35
N ALA A 26 10.31 9.30 2.07
CA ALA A 26 9.90 9.67 0.72
C ALA A 26 11.07 9.62 -0.27
N SER A 27 10.91 8.91 -1.39
CA SER A 27 11.99 8.70 -2.36
C SER A 27 11.69 9.22 -3.77
N ASN A 28 10.42 9.34 -4.16
CA ASN A 28 10.10 10.00 -5.43
C ASN A 28 9.60 11.42 -5.20
N SER A 29 9.54 12.21 -6.28
CA SER A 29 9.15 13.62 -6.21
C SER A 29 7.72 13.81 -5.70
N THR A 30 6.80 12.91 -6.07
CA THR A 30 5.41 12.96 -5.63
C THR A 30 5.30 12.79 -4.10
N ALA A 31 5.97 11.78 -3.54
CA ALA A 31 6.00 11.57 -2.10
C ALA A 31 6.68 12.73 -1.37
N GLN A 32 7.81 13.20 -1.87
CA GLN A 32 8.55 14.32 -1.28
C GLN A 32 7.74 15.61 -1.26
N SER A 33 6.90 15.83 -2.29
CA SER A 33 6.11 17.06 -2.43
C SER A 33 4.76 17.03 -1.71
N ILE A 34 4.19 15.86 -1.45
CA ILE A 34 2.82 15.74 -0.93
C ILE A 34 2.80 15.13 0.48
N THR A 35 3.29 13.92 0.64
CA THR A 35 3.18 13.20 1.91
C THR A 35 4.37 13.44 2.84
N GLY A 36 5.56 13.67 2.27
CA GLY A 36 6.79 13.47 3.03
C GLY A 36 6.91 12.03 3.50
N ASP A 37 7.67 11.82 4.57
CA ASP A 37 7.86 10.51 5.16
C ASP A 37 6.56 9.98 5.78
N VAL A 38 6.39 8.66 5.78
CA VAL A 38 5.21 8.01 6.34
C VAL A 38 5.60 6.94 7.34
N THR A 39 4.69 6.64 8.26
CA THR A 39 4.81 5.50 9.18
C THR A 39 3.60 4.60 9.02
N LEU A 40 3.84 3.31 8.88
CA LEU A 40 2.80 2.29 8.77
C LEU A 40 2.81 1.38 10.00
N SER A 41 1.63 1.13 10.54
CA SER A 41 1.36 0.08 11.51
C SER A 41 0.20 -0.78 11.02
N ASP A 42 -0.23 -1.78 11.80
CA ASP A 42 -1.34 -2.67 11.40
C ASP A 42 -2.66 -1.94 11.15
N GLU A 43 -2.90 -0.86 11.89
CA GLU A 43 -4.20 -0.20 11.91
C GLU A 43 -4.12 1.30 11.61
N LYS A 44 -2.92 1.81 11.31
CA LYS A 44 -2.72 3.25 11.12
C LYS A 44 -1.65 3.55 10.09
N ILE A 45 -1.91 4.56 9.27
CA ILE A 45 -0.87 5.27 8.51
C ILE A 45 -0.75 6.69 9.08
N THR A 46 0.49 7.12 9.32
CA THR A 46 0.79 8.51 9.71
C THR A 46 1.44 9.22 8.54
N ILE A 47 0.84 10.31 8.09
CA ILE A 47 1.29 11.15 6.99
C ILE A 47 1.40 12.58 7.52
N SER A 48 2.57 13.21 7.40
CA SER A 48 2.79 14.59 7.87
C SER A 48 2.26 14.83 9.30
N PHE A 49 2.60 13.92 10.21
CA PHE A 49 2.18 13.94 11.64
C PHE A 49 0.70 13.68 11.88
N SER A 50 -0.11 13.44 10.88
CA SER A 50 -1.52 13.08 11.00
C SER A 50 -1.72 11.58 10.86
N GLY A 51 -2.41 10.97 11.82
CA GLY A 51 -2.72 9.54 11.80
C GLY A 51 -4.10 9.26 11.22
N PHE A 52 -4.18 8.25 10.36
CA PHE A 52 -5.42 7.78 9.75
C PHE A 52 -5.55 6.27 9.98
N THR A 53 -6.73 5.84 10.41
CA THR A 53 -7.02 4.42 10.57
C THR A 53 -7.07 3.73 9.20
N ILE A 54 -6.44 2.58 9.10
CA ILE A 54 -6.50 1.72 7.92
C ILE A 54 -7.07 0.36 8.31
N ALA A 55 -7.85 -0.22 7.41
CA ALA A 55 -8.39 -1.57 7.56
C ALA A 55 -7.96 -2.41 6.36
N ARG A 56 -7.20 -3.47 6.63
CA ARG A 56 -6.73 -4.38 5.59
C ARG A 56 -7.91 -5.19 5.04
N ILE A 57 -8.07 -5.15 3.72
CA ILE A 57 -9.13 -5.87 3.00
C ILE A 57 -8.62 -7.23 2.52
N ARG A 58 -7.51 -7.25 1.79
CA ARG A 58 -6.92 -8.47 1.24
C ARG A 58 -5.49 -8.25 0.74
N SER A 59 -4.80 -9.35 0.46
CA SER A 59 -3.56 -9.31 -0.33
C SER A 59 -3.87 -9.02 -1.79
N LEU A 60 -2.90 -8.42 -2.49
CA LEU A 60 -2.91 -8.27 -3.93
C LEU A 60 -2.15 -9.43 -4.59
N GLU A 61 -2.69 -9.96 -5.69
CA GLU A 61 -2.01 -10.94 -6.51
C GLU A 61 -0.86 -10.29 -7.31
N PRO A 62 0.18 -11.04 -7.73
CA PRO A 62 1.30 -10.47 -8.48
C PRO A 62 0.89 -9.70 -9.74
N GLY A 63 -0.12 -10.16 -10.46
CA GLY A 63 -0.67 -9.44 -11.62
C GLY A 63 -1.36 -8.14 -11.25
N GLU A 64 -1.99 -8.07 -10.09
CA GLU A 64 -2.61 -6.84 -9.58
C GLU A 64 -1.55 -5.83 -9.15
N VAL A 65 -0.48 -6.27 -8.50
CA VAL A 65 0.67 -5.43 -8.15
C VAL A 65 1.33 -4.87 -9.43
N SER A 66 1.52 -5.71 -10.43
CA SER A 66 2.03 -5.30 -11.74
C SER A 66 1.18 -4.21 -12.38
N ALA A 67 -0.14 -4.36 -12.36
CA ALA A 67 -1.07 -3.37 -12.91
C ALA A 67 -1.02 -2.04 -12.16
N ALA A 68 -0.99 -2.08 -10.83
CA ALA A 68 -1.06 -0.87 -10.00
C ALA A 68 0.26 -0.08 -9.95
N PHE A 69 1.40 -0.78 -10.00
CA PHE A 69 2.71 -0.18 -9.72
C PHE A 69 3.71 -0.28 -10.88
N ASP A 70 3.28 -0.78 -12.02
CA ASP A 70 4.12 -0.92 -13.24
C ASP A 70 5.42 -1.69 -12.94
N VAL A 71 5.29 -2.82 -12.26
CA VAL A 71 6.38 -3.73 -11.97
C VAL A 71 6.13 -5.08 -12.64
N ASP A 72 7.21 -5.83 -12.88
CA ASP A 72 7.10 -7.19 -13.42
C ASP A 72 6.34 -8.08 -12.43
N SER A 73 5.38 -8.88 -12.91
CA SER A 73 4.62 -9.80 -12.05
C SER A 73 5.49 -10.89 -11.41
N ASN A 74 6.71 -11.11 -11.91
CA ASN A 74 7.69 -12.02 -11.33
C ASN A 74 8.70 -11.33 -10.40
N ALA A 75 8.57 -10.03 -10.16
CA ALA A 75 9.52 -9.26 -9.35
C ALA A 75 9.54 -9.68 -7.87
N GLY A 76 8.56 -10.45 -7.43
CA GLY A 76 8.39 -10.80 -6.01
C GLY A 76 7.85 -9.63 -5.19
N GLY A 77 8.02 -9.71 -3.87
CA GLY A 77 7.44 -8.75 -2.95
C GLY A 77 5.98 -9.05 -2.61
N THR A 78 5.36 -8.17 -1.85
CA THR A 78 3.99 -8.35 -1.35
C THR A 78 3.20 -7.07 -1.47
N GLY A 79 1.92 -7.20 -1.80
CA GLY A 79 0.99 -6.09 -1.89
C GLY A 79 -0.28 -6.35 -1.10
N SER A 80 -0.93 -5.28 -0.65
CA SER A 80 -2.17 -5.32 0.12
C SER A 80 -3.09 -4.18 -0.27
N LEU A 81 -4.38 -4.40 -0.09
CA LEU A 81 -5.41 -3.38 -0.25
C LEU A 81 -5.98 -3.01 1.10
N TYR A 82 -6.07 -1.72 1.38
CA TYR A 82 -6.64 -1.14 2.58
C TYR A 82 -7.80 -0.21 2.28
N ARG A 83 -8.76 -0.19 3.19
CA ARG A 83 -9.78 0.85 3.28
C ARG A 83 -9.32 1.90 4.28
N LEU A 84 -9.49 3.18 3.93
CA LEU A 84 -9.25 4.31 4.83
C LEU A 84 -10.18 5.46 4.47
N SER A 85 -10.15 6.53 5.26
CA SER A 85 -10.89 7.74 4.98
C SER A 85 -10.02 8.95 5.31
N ILE A 86 -9.61 9.68 4.28
CA ILE A 86 -8.91 10.95 4.44
C ILE A 86 -9.77 12.01 3.77
N PRO A 87 -10.26 13.02 4.52
CA PRO A 87 -11.12 14.06 3.96
C PRO A 87 -10.43 14.83 2.84
N ALA A 88 -11.19 15.23 1.82
CA ALA A 88 -10.70 16.04 0.71
C ALA A 88 -10.07 17.36 1.18
N SER A 89 -10.55 17.91 2.29
CA SER A 89 -10.05 19.16 2.87
C SER A 89 -8.69 19.01 3.57
N LYS A 90 -8.22 17.79 3.83
CA LYS A 90 -6.95 17.56 4.53
C LYS A 90 -5.78 17.97 3.66
N LYS A 91 -5.00 18.94 4.15
CA LYS A 91 -3.78 19.44 3.52
C LYS A 91 -2.55 18.74 4.10
N PHE A 92 -1.61 18.41 3.23
CA PHE A 92 -0.30 17.87 3.57
C PHE A 92 0.79 18.87 3.20
N MET A 93 1.96 18.40 2.78
CA MET A 93 3.06 19.30 2.42
C MET A 93 2.67 20.24 1.27
N HIS A 94 3.14 21.47 1.32
CA HIS A 94 2.88 22.50 0.33
C HIS A 94 1.38 22.75 0.06
N ARG A 95 0.53 22.51 1.05
CA ARG A 95 -0.93 22.59 0.96
C ARG A 95 -1.55 21.65 -0.07
N ASN A 96 -0.87 20.58 -0.43
CA ASN A 96 -1.39 19.58 -1.33
C ASN A 96 -2.39 18.67 -0.61
N THR A 97 -3.39 18.18 -1.36
CA THR A 97 -4.27 17.10 -0.96
C THR A 97 -3.86 15.80 -1.65
N LEU A 98 -4.34 14.66 -1.19
CA LEU A 98 -4.04 13.38 -1.85
C LEU A 98 -4.89 13.19 -3.12
N CYS A 99 -6.18 13.48 -3.05
CA CYS A 99 -7.15 13.18 -4.11
C CYS A 99 -7.88 14.42 -4.64
N GLY A 100 -7.24 15.57 -4.61
CA GLY A 100 -7.84 16.82 -5.11
C GLY A 100 -9.05 17.23 -4.28
N THR A 101 -10.23 17.28 -4.91
CA THR A 101 -11.50 17.64 -4.26
C THR A 101 -12.26 16.44 -3.71
N GLU A 102 -11.72 15.24 -3.85
CA GLU A 102 -12.36 14.00 -3.42
C GLU A 102 -11.69 13.44 -2.15
N ASP A 103 -12.47 12.73 -1.34
CA ASP A 103 -11.93 11.99 -0.21
C ASP A 103 -11.07 10.82 -0.70
N THR A 104 -9.99 10.54 0.04
CA THR A 104 -9.18 9.34 -0.19
C THR A 104 -9.83 8.17 0.53
N GLN A 105 -10.17 7.11 -0.19
CA GLN A 105 -10.95 6.00 0.36
C GLN A 105 -10.25 4.64 0.31
N TRP A 106 -9.23 4.48 -0.53
CA TRP A 106 -8.49 3.24 -0.67
C TRP A 106 -6.99 3.49 -0.79
N MET A 107 -6.24 2.53 -0.30
CA MET A 107 -4.79 2.52 -0.43
C MET A 107 -4.33 1.12 -0.82
N ALA A 108 -3.59 1.03 -1.91
CA ALA A 108 -2.84 -0.17 -2.24
C ALA A 108 -1.39 0.01 -1.81
N THR A 109 -0.78 -1.06 -1.33
CA THR A 109 0.62 -1.10 -0.93
C THR A 109 1.37 -2.14 -1.73
N TYR A 110 2.65 -1.91 -1.94
CA TYR A 110 3.58 -2.90 -2.47
C TYR A 110 4.95 -2.72 -1.82
N VAL A 111 5.49 -3.78 -1.25
CA VAL A 111 6.83 -3.81 -0.67
C VAL A 111 7.73 -4.66 -1.53
N ALA A 112 8.73 -4.02 -2.16
CA ALA A 112 9.70 -4.67 -3.01
C ALA A 112 10.97 -4.97 -2.22
N ALA A 113 11.39 -6.23 -2.16
CA ALA A 113 12.62 -6.70 -1.51
C ALA A 113 12.80 -6.19 -0.04
N GLY A 114 11.72 -5.84 0.65
CA GLY A 114 11.72 -5.34 2.02
C GLY A 114 12.32 -3.93 2.22
N ARG A 115 12.75 -3.26 1.15
CA ARG A 115 13.47 -1.97 1.22
C ARG A 115 12.74 -0.81 0.56
N SER A 116 11.79 -1.08 -0.31
CA SER A 116 11.01 -0.07 -1.02
C SER A 116 9.54 -0.31 -0.76
N LEU A 117 8.83 0.75 -0.41
CA LEU A 117 7.39 0.77 -0.27
C LEU A 117 6.79 1.64 -1.37
N HIS A 118 5.78 1.13 -2.04
CA HIS A 118 4.98 1.88 -2.99
C HIS A 118 3.55 1.95 -2.49
N LEU A 119 2.96 3.14 -2.52
CA LEU A 119 1.57 3.39 -2.16
C LEU A 119 0.84 3.95 -3.38
N ALA A 120 -0.38 3.47 -3.59
CA ALA A 120 -1.33 4.07 -4.53
C ALA A 120 -2.60 4.43 -3.76
N PHE A 121 -3.02 5.68 -3.86
CA PHE A 121 -4.25 6.16 -3.22
C PHE A 121 -5.35 6.33 -4.23
N PHE A 122 -6.57 5.99 -3.83
CA PHE A 122 -7.75 6.08 -4.67
C PHE A 122 -8.89 6.82 -3.95
N SER A 123 -9.59 7.63 -4.71
CA SER A 123 -10.89 8.16 -4.32
C SER A 123 -12.01 7.17 -4.68
N GLY A 124 -13.25 7.58 -4.52
CA GLY A 124 -14.40 6.79 -4.92
C GLY A 124 -14.83 5.75 -3.89
N GLN A 125 -16.12 5.38 -3.94
CA GLN A 125 -16.69 4.42 -3.00
C GLN A 125 -16.46 2.97 -3.42
N LYS A 126 -16.33 2.74 -4.72
CA LYS A 126 -16.09 1.40 -5.26
C LYS A 126 -14.67 0.96 -5.02
N MET A 127 -14.49 -0.30 -4.62
CA MET A 127 -13.19 -0.92 -4.52
C MET A 127 -12.46 -0.85 -5.87
N PRO A 128 -11.20 -0.40 -5.90
CA PRO A 128 -10.42 -0.36 -7.13
C PRO A 128 -10.29 -1.74 -7.79
N VAL A 129 -10.27 -1.76 -9.11
CA VAL A 129 -10.01 -2.95 -9.92
C VAL A 129 -8.58 -2.87 -10.42
N PHE A 130 -7.80 -3.90 -10.13
CA PHE A 130 -6.36 -3.94 -10.42
C PHE A 130 -6.06 -4.74 -11.69
N THR A 131 -6.57 -4.27 -12.82
CA THR A 131 -6.15 -4.68 -14.15
C THR A 131 -5.43 -3.51 -14.82
N LEU A 132 -4.56 -3.78 -15.79
CA LEU A 132 -3.84 -2.71 -16.48
C LEU A 132 -4.81 -1.71 -17.14
N ASP A 133 -5.87 -2.21 -17.78
CA ASP A 133 -6.89 -1.37 -18.41
C ASP A 133 -7.64 -0.50 -17.39
N ALA A 134 -8.08 -1.10 -16.29
CA ALA A 134 -8.81 -0.37 -15.24
C ALA A 134 -7.93 0.70 -14.57
N ILE A 135 -6.68 0.40 -14.30
CA ILE A 135 -5.74 1.36 -13.70
C ILE A 135 -5.41 2.50 -14.69
N THR A 136 -5.13 2.17 -15.94
CA THR A 136 -4.80 3.16 -16.97
C THR A 136 -5.94 4.15 -17.21
N ASN A 137 -7.19 3.68 -17.17
CA ASN A 137 -8.38 4.49 -17.40
C ASN A 137 -9.08 4.96 -16.12
N SER A 138 -8.48 4.73 -14.95
CA SER A 138 -9.09 5.11 -13.67
C SER A 138 -9.14 6.63 -13.49
N SER A 139 -10.33 7.14 -13.17
CA SER A 139 -10.53 8.51 -12.68
C SER A 139 -10.31 8.62 -11.17
N ASP A 140 -10.25 7.50 -10.46
CA ASP A 140 -10.16 7.44 -9.00
C ASP A 140 -8.74 7.30 -8.49
N LEU A 141 -7.79 6.90 -9.32
CA LEU A 141 -6.37 6.85 -8.94
C LEU A 141 -5.84 8.27 -8.72
N CYS A 142 -5.46 8.56 -7.49
CA CYS A 142 -5.00 9.90 -7.10
C CYS A 142 -3.50 10.09 -7.32
N GLY A 143 -2.72 9.02 -7.27
CA GLY A 143 -1.28 9.06 -7.47
C GLY A 143 -0.58 7.84 -6.88
N THR A 144 0.68 7.69 -7.25
CA THR A 144 1.59 6.67 -6.74
C THR A 144 2.78 7.34 -6.05
N PHE A 145 3.16 6.79 -4.91
CA PHE A 145 4.14 7.36 -4.00
C PHE A 145 5.17 6.30 -3.66
N SER A 146 6.44 6.65 -3.68
CA SER A 146 7.53 5.70 -3.41
C SER A 146 8.36 6.14 -2.21
N TYR A 147 8.75 5.15 -1.43
CA TYR A 147 9.49 5.32 -0.18
C TYR A 147 10.57 4.26 -0.04
N VAL A 148 11.56 4.56 0.79
CA VAL A 148 12.67 3.64 1.13
C VAL A 148 12.91 3.64 2.63
N ARG A 149 13.60 2.59 3.10
CA ARG A 149 14.11 2.50 4.47
C ARG A 149 15.49 1.87 4.54
#